data_13a3874fa494ea60746593ce40731ac9
#
_entry.id   13a3874fa494ea60746593ce40731ac9
#
_cell.length_a   1.000
_cell.length_b   1.000
_cell.length_c   1.000
_cell.angle_alpha   90.00
_cell.angle_beta   90.00
_cell.angle_gamma   90.00
#
_symmetry.space_group_name_H-M   'P 1'
#
loop_
_entity.id
_entity.type
_entity.pdbx_description
1 polymer ?
#
loop_
_entity_poly.entity_id
_entity_poly.type
_entity_poly.pdbx_seq_one_letter_code
_entity_poly.pdbx_strand_id
1 'polypeptide(L)'
;VISVQIVDKQKHPEADRLSLCKVNPGNGEYLDIVCGAQNMKVGDLVCLAQIGAVLPNGMKIEKSKIRGVLSYGMLCSEAELGFKKESDGILILPEKTPVGWKVSDIFGIDDTILEIKLTANRGDCLSHRGLAREVAAAIRKPLKTPKVSNLTISNEHTQAYQIELNAQDDAPQ
;
A
#
# COMPACT_ATOMS: atom_id res chain seq x y z
N VAL A 1 -4.15 -10.63 2.10
CA VAL A 1 -5.17 -9.61 2.40
C VAL A 1 -5.66 -9.02 1.10
N ILE A 2 -6.97 -8.85 0.97
CA ILE A 2 -7.63 -8.34 -0.24
C ILE A 2 -8.62 -7.21 0.10
N SER A 3 -8.97 -6.40 -0.89
CA SER A 3 -10.06 -5.44 -0.81
C SER A 3 -11.41 -6.14 -0.94
N VAL A 4 -12.37 -5.77 -0.09
CA VAL A 4 -13.75 -6.30 -0.14
C VAL A 4 -14.73 -5.17 0.08
N GLN A 5 -15.96 -5.32 -0.39
CA GLN A 5 -17.04 -4.38 -0.11
C GLN A 5 -17.96 -4.93 0.98
N ILE A 6 -18.33 -4.09 1.94
CA ILE A 6 -19.36 -4.40 2.93
C ILE A 6 -20.73 -4.29 2.25
N VAL A 7 -21.44 -5.41 2.14
CA VAL A 7 -22.78 -5.43 1.50
C VAL A 7 -23.91 -5.45 2.51
N ASP A 8 -23.65 -5.93 3.73
CA ASP A 8 -24.61 -5.88 4.85
C ASP A 8 -23.85 -5.71 6.17
N LYS A 9 -24.47 -5.04 7.13
CA LYS A 9 -23.96 -4.85 8.48
C LYS A 9 -25.11 -4.91 9.48
N GLN A 10 -25.06 -5.86 10.38
CA GLN A 10 -26.05 -6.06 11.43
C GLN A 10 -25.38 -6.06 12.81
N LYS A 11 -26.12 -5.73 13.84
CA LYS A 11 -25.65 -5.85 15.22
C LYS A 11 -25.54 -7.32 15.60
N HIS A 12 -24.49 -7.69 16.33
CA HIS A 12 -24.33 -9.06 16.81
C HIS A 12 -25.40 -9.39 17.86
N PRO A 13 -26.08 -10.55 17.78
CA PRO A 13 -27.21 -10.88 18.67
C PRO A 13 -26.83 -10.99 20.16
N GLU A 14 -25.59 -11.40 20.44
CA GLU A 14 -25.12 -11.67 21.80
C GLU A 14 -23.97 -10.73 22.26
N ALA A 15 -23.66 -9.67 21.48
CA ALA A 15 -22.54 -8.80 21.81
C ALA A 15 -22.75 -7.38 21.27
N ASP A 16 -23.07 -6.43 22.16
CA ASP A 16 -23.37 -5.03 21.79
C ASP A 16 -22.24 -4.28 21.06
N ARG A 17 -21.00 -4.70 21.26
CA ARG A 17 -19.82 -4.08 20.63
C ARG A 17 -19.38 -4.75 19.35
N LEU A 18 -20.06 -5.81 18.91
CA LEU A 18 -19.72 -6.54 17.70
C LEU A 18 -20.77 -6.32 16.61
N SER A 19 -20.32 -6.32 15.37
CA SER A 19 -21.15 -6.29 14.17
C SER A 19 -20.94 -7.56 13.35
N LEU A 20 -22.01 -8.06 12.75
CA LEU A 20 -21.96 -9.08 11.72
C LEU A 20 -21.94 -8.38 10.38
N CYS A 21 -20.86 -8.54 9.66
CA CYS A 21 -20.67 -7.95 8.35
C CYS A 21 -20.71 -9.03 7.29
N LYS A 22 -21.48 -8.82 6.24
CA LYS A 22 -21.41 -9.63 5.03
C LYS A 22 -20.58 -8.85 4.02
N VAL A 23 -19.52 -9.48 3.50
CA VAL A 23 -18.59 -8.83 2.58
C VAL A 23 -18.54 -9.56 1.25
N ASN A 24 -18.36 -8.78 0.17
CA ASN A 24 -18.17 -9.25 -1.19
C ASN A 24 -16.68 -9.21 -1.56
N PRO A 25 -16.00 -10.35 -1.75
CA PRO A 25 -14.62 -10.41 -2.20
C PRO A 25 -14.45 -10.35 -3.74
N GLY A 26 -15.53 -10.18 -4.49
CA GLY A 26 -15.48 -10.07 -5.95
C GLY A 26 -15.53 -11.38 -6.73
N ASN A 27 -15.64 -12.51 -6.06
CA ASN A 27 -15.69 -13.85 -6.68
C ASN A 27 -17.12 -14.45 -6.78
N GLY A 28 -18.14 -13.66 -6.41
CA GLY A 28 -19.53 -14.08 -6.42
C GLY A 28 -20.02 -14.77 -5.12
N GLU A 29 -19.12 -15.07 -4.20
CA GLU A 29 -19.46 -15.64 -2.89
C GLU A 29 -19.33 -14.57 -1.80
N TYR A 30 -20.30 -14.48 -0.90
CA TYR A 30 -20.25 -13.57 0.24
C TYR A 30 -19.67 -14.28 1.46
N LEU A 31 -18.92 -13.52 2.26
CA LEU A 31 -18.34 -14.01 3.51
C LEU A 31 -18.93 -13.30 4.71
N ASP A 32 -19.23 -14.06 5.76
CA ASP A 32 -19.68 -13.51 7.03
C ASP A 32 -18.47 -13.26 7.93
N ILE A 33 -18.34 -12.04 8.40
CA ILE A 33 -17.23 -11.59 9.23
C ILE A 33 -17.77 -10.93 10.50
N VAL A 34 -17.27 -11.34 11.65
CA VAL A 34 -17.54 -10.67 12.93
C VAL A 34 -16.49 -9.61 13.15
N CYS A 35 -16.92 -8.37 13.36
CA CYS A 35 -16.01 -7.21 13.53
C CYS A 35 -16.40 -6.37 14.75
N GLY A 36 -15.39 -5.96 15.53
CA GLY A 36 -15.55 -5.09 16.70
C GLY A 36 -15.50 -3.59 16.38
N ALA A 37 -15.04 -3.22 15.19
CA ALA A 37 -14.96 -1.83 14.78
C ALA A 37 -16.34 -1.24 14.49
N GLN A 38 -16.50 0.07 14.75
CA GLN A 38 -17.76 0.79 14.55
C GLN A 38 -17.68 1.82 13.42
N ASN A 39 -16.48 2.11 12.91
CA ASN A 39 -16.21 3.16 11.92
C ASN A 39 -16.61 2.79 10.47
N MET A 40 -17.26 1.66 10.25
CA MET A 40 -17.63 1.16 8.92
C MET A 40 -19.15 1.22 8.69
N LYS A 41 -19.56 1.34 7.43
CA LYS A 41 -20.95 1.29 6.96
C LYS A 41 -21.10 0.39 5.74
N VAL A 42 -22.32 0.04 5.39
CA VAL A 42 -22.63 -0.66 4.14
C VAL A 42 -22.20 0.18 2.94
N GLY A 43 -21.57 -0.45 1.98
CA GLY A 43 -20.96 0.18 0.80
C GLY A 43 -19.46 0.47 0.93
N ASP A 44 -18.92 0.55 2.14
CA ASP A 44 -17.49 0.79 2.34
C ASP A 44 -16.63 -0.32 1.75
N LEU A 45 -15.49 0.08 1.19
CA LEU A 45 -14.42 -0.81 0.76
C LEU A 45 -13.40 -0.94 1.90
N VAL A 46 -13.07 -2.15 2.27
CA VAL A 46 -12.23 -2.45 3.45
C VAL A 46 -11.24 -3.57 3.16
N CYS A 47 -10.26 -3.75 4.04
CA CYS A 47 -9.26 -4.80 3.92
C CYS A 47 -9.70 -6.07 4.66
N LEU A 48 -9.79 -7.19 3.96
CA LEU A 48 -10.08 -8.51 4.52
C LEU A 48 -8.81 -9.38 4.53
N ALA A 49 -8.40 -9.80 5.70
CA ALA A 49 -7.47 -10.91 5.87
C ALA A 49 -8.26 -12.21 5.78
N GLN A 50 -8.04 -12.94 4.70
CA GLN A 50 -8.66 -14.26 4.46
C GLN A 50 -8.05 -15.34 5.35
N ILE A 51 -8.76 -16.46 5.51
CA ILE A 51 -8.24 -17.63 6.22
C ILE A 51 -6.90 -18.06 5.60
N GLY A 52 -5.90 -18.31 6.44
CA GLY A 52 -4.53 -18.66 6.05
C GLY A 52 -3.60 -17.45 5.87
N ALA A 53 -4.12 -16.21 5.88
CA ALA A 53 -3.26 -15.02 5.87
C ALA A 53 -2.45 -14.94 7.17
N VAL A 54 -1.21 -14.49 7.04
CA VAL A 54 -0.33 -14.13 8.18
C VAL A 54 -0.12 -12.63 8.15
N LEU A 55 -0.50 -11.96 9.22
CA LEU A 55 -0.35 -10.52 9.36
C LEU A 55 1.07 -10.14 9.82
N PRO A 56 1.51 -8.89 9.66
CA PRO A 56 2.85 -8.44 10.05
C PRO A 56 3.21 -8.69 11.52
N ASN A 57 2.22 -8.70 12.41
CA ASN A 57 2.38 -9.03 13.83
C ASN A 57 2.52 -10.54 14.11
N GLY A 58 2.56 -11.39 13.06
CA GLY A 58 2.63 -12.85 13.18
C GLY A 58 1.30 -13.55 13.40
N MET A 59 0.19 -12.83 13.51
CA MET A 59 -1.14 -13.43 13.68
C MET A 59 -1.56 -14.17 12.41
N LYS A 60 -1.86 -15.46 12.56
CA LYS A 60 -2.43 -16.28 11.50
C LYS A 60 -3.95 -16.23 11.57
N ILE A 61 -4.58 -15.91 10.45
CA ILE A 61 -6.03 -15.82 10.35
C ILE A 61 -6.60 -17.21 10.09
N GLU A 62 -7.47 -17.63 10.99
CA GLU A 62 -8.18 -18.91 10.93
C GLU A 62 -9.69 -18.69 11.02
N LYS A 63 -10.45 -19.68 10.57
CA LYS A 63 -11.89 -19.69 10.79
C LYS A 63 -12.15 -19.74 12.30
N SER A 64 -12.86 -18.76 12.81
CA SER A 64 -13.12 -18.65 14.24
C SER A 64 -14.61 -18.53 14.54
N LYS A 65 -15.02 -19.01 15.72
CA LYS A 65 -16.37 -18.84 16.23
C LYS A 65 -16.36 -17.78 17.33
N ILE A 66 -16.93 -16.61 17.05
CA ILE A 66 -16.94 -15.48 17.96
C ILE A 66 -18.35 -15.28 18.51
N ARG A 67 -18.53 -15.47 19.82
CA ARG A 67 -19.84 -15.39 20.47
C ARG A 67 -20.94 -16.14 19.72
N GLY A 68 -20.69 -17.40 19.37
CA GLY A 68 -21.66 -18.27 18.69
C GLY A 68 -21.70 -18.16 17.17
N VAL A 69 -21.18 -17.09 16.57
CA VAL A 69 -21.20 -16.84 15.12
C VAL A 69 -19.85 -17.15 14.48
N LEU A 70 -19.87 -17.79 13.30
CA LEU A 70 -18.67 -18.10 12.53
C LEU A 70 -18.19 -16.86 11.77
N SER A 71 -16.88 -16.59 11.85
CA SER A 71 -16.19 -15.57 11.05
C SER A 71 -15.22 -16.24 10.08
N TYR A 72 -15.29 -15.86 8.80
CA TYR A 72 -14.48 -16.43 7.72
C TYR A 72 -13.29 -15.53 7.33
N GLY A 73 -12.75 -14.82 8.30
CA GLY A 73 -11.63 -13.91 8.14
C GLY A 73 -11.70 -12.77 9.15
N MET A 74 -10.89 -11.74 8.90
CA MET A 74 -10.80 -10.56 9.76
C MET A 74 -10.72 -9.27 8.93
N LEU A 75 -11.55 -8.28 9.25
CA LEU A 75 -11.39 -6.93 8.70
C LEU A 75 -10.24 -6.24 9.43
N CYS A 76 -9.29 -5.70 8.67
CA CYS A 76 -8.03 -5.20 9.22
C CYS A 76 -8.03 -3.68 9.40
N SER A 77 -7.40 -3.26 10.47
CA SER A 77 -7.00 -1.88 10.73
C SER A 77 -5.62 -1.56 10.10
N GLU A 78 -5.23 -0.29 10.06
CA GLU A 78 -3.88 0.12 9.64
C GLU A 78 -2.78 -0.48 10.53
N ALA A 79 -3.04 -0.63 11.83
CA ALA A 79 -2.08 -1.23 12.76
C ALA A 79 -1.85 -2.73 12.48
N GLU A 80 -2.92 -3.48 12.22
CA GLU A 80 -2.82 -4.90 11.87
C GLU A 80 -2.13 -5.14 10.53
N LEU A 81 -2.26 -4.19 9.59
CA LEU A 81 -1.53 -4.19 8.31
C LEU A 81 -0.08 -3.69 8.43
N GLY A 82 0.33 -3.22 9.60
CA GLY A 82 1.68 -2.70 9.83
C GLY A 82 1.93 -1.29 9.30
N PHE A 83 0.88 -0.55 8.91
CA PHE A 83 1.01 0.82 8.39
C PHE A 83 1.15 1.86 9.51
N LYS A 84 0.59 1.58 10.68
CA LYS A 84 0.69 2.42 11.88
C LYS A 84 0.95 1.58 13.12
N LYS A 85 1.37 2.23 14.21
CA LYS A 85 1.52 1.58 15.52
C LYS A 85 0.17 1.33 16.20
N GLU A 86 -0.75 2.27 16.03
CA GLU A 86 -2.09 2.26 16.61
C GLU A 86 -3.12 2.74 15.57
N SER A 87 -4.36 2.30 15.70
CA SER A 87 -5.45 2.72 14.82
C SER A 87 -6.81 2.60 15.54
N ASP A 88 -7.69 3.56 15.28
CA ASP A 88 -9.07 3.58 15.74
C ASP A 88 -9.99 2.98 14.67
N GLY A 89 -10.28 1.68 14.79
CA GLY A 89 -11.14 0.97 13.85
C GLY A 89 -10.41 0.37 12.64
N ILE A 90 -11.18 -0.10 11.67
CA ILE A 90 -10.65 -0.74 10.47
C ILE A 90 -10.27 0.29 9.40
N LEU A 91 -9.38 -0.13 8.48
CA LEU A 91 -8.98 0.68 7.33
C LEU A 91 -10.10 0.73 6.30
N ILE A 92 -10.61 1.93 6.02
CA ILE A 92 -11.55 2.20 4.93
C ILE A 92 -10.75 2.62 3.70
N LEU A 93 -10.97 1.91 2.59
CA LEU A 93 -10.31 2.17 1.32
C LEU A 93 -11.07 3.24 0.51
N PRO A 94 -10.40 3.95 -0.42
CA PRO A 94 -11.07 4.89 -1.33
C PRO A 94 -12.19 4.21 -2.14
N GLU A 95 -13.28 4.93 -2.42
CA GLU A 95 -14.47 4.41 -3.13
C GLU A 95 -14.18 3.81 -4.52
N LYS A 96 -13.10 4.21 -5.16
CA LYS A 96 -12.69 3.70 -6.49
C LYS A 96 -11.80 2.46 -6.42
N THR A 97 -11.53 1.93 -5.25
CA THR A 97 -10.68 0.74 -5.09
C THR A 97 -11.37 -0.48 -5.70
N PRO A 98 -10.74 -1.23 -6.60
CA PRO A 98 -11.31 -2.45 -7.13
C PRO A 98 -11.50 -3.50 -6.03
N VAL A 99 -12.60 -4.23 -6.07
CA VAL A 99 -12.88 -5.35 -5.15
C VAL A 99 -12.06 -6.57 -5.55
N GLY A 100 -11.58 -7.33 -4.56
CA GLY A 100 -10.81 -8.56 -4.78
C GLY A 100 -9.33 -8.36 -5.06
N TRP A 101 -8.83 -7.12 -5.07
CA TRP A 101 -7.41 -6.83 -5.30
C TRP A 101 -6.59 -7.06 -4.04
N LYS A 102 -5.35 -7.47 -4.23
CA LYS A 102 -4.40 -7.55 -3.11
C LYS A 102 -4.11 -6.17 -2.54
N VAL A 103 -4.12 -6.07 -1.23
CA VAL A 103 -3.81 -4.83 -0.51
C VAL A 103 -2.37 -4.38 -0.80
N SER A 104 -1.43 -5.32 -0.99
CA SER A 104 -0.06 -5.01 -1.42
C SER A 104 0.00 -4.25 -2.74
N ASP A 105 -0.84 -4.64 -3.71
CA ASP A 105 -0.87 -4.02 -5.04
C ASP A 105 -1.54 -2.65 -5.00
N ILE A 106 -2.61 -2.51 -4.18
CA ILE A 106 -3.33 -1.24 -3.99
C ILE A 106 -2.41 -0.16 -3.42
N PHE A 107 -1.57 -0.52 -2.43
CA PHE A 107 -0.65 0.41 -1.76
C PHE A 107 0.76 0.41 -2.34
N GLY A 108 1.05 -0.43 -3.35
CA GLY A 108 2.37 -0.53 -3.96
C GLY A 108 3.47 -0.96 -2.99
N ILE A 109 3.13 -1.78 -1.98
CA ILE A 109 4.06 -2.21 -0.92
C ILE A 109 4.79 -3.52 -1.25
N ASP A 110 4.46 -4.17 -2.36
CA ASP A 110 5.21 -5.32 -2.86
C ASP A 110 6.41 -4.84 -3.66
N ASP A 111 7.40 -4.31 -2.95
CA ASP A 111 8.61 -3.72 -3.51
C ASP A 111 9.86 -4.34 -2.89
N THR A 112 10.99 -4.24 -3.60
CA THR A 112 12.29 -4.73 -3.13
C THR A 112 13.15 -3.56 -2.68
N ILE A 113 13.39 -3.46 -1.38
CA ILE A 113 14.27 -2.46 -0.80
C ILE A 113 15.70 -3.01 -0.80
N LEU A 114 16.62 -2.29 -1.43
CA LEU A 114 18.05 -2.61 -1.42
C LEU A 114 18.79 -1.62 -0.53
N GLU A 115 19.42 -2.12 0.52
CA GLU A 115 20.36 -1.33 1.31
C GLU A 115 21.74 -1.45 0.67
N ILE A 116 22.33 -0.31 0.25
CA ILE A 116 23.58 -0.29 -0.50
C ILE A 116 24.62 0.52 0.24
N LYS A 117 25.78 -0.08 0.48
CA LYS A 117 26.94 0.60 1.04
C LYS A 117 27.93 0.89 -0.07
N LEU A 118 28.27 2.17 -0.22
CA LEU A 118 29.26 2.64 -1.20
C LEU A 118 30.58 2.97 -0.53
N THR A 119 31.67 2.76 -1.26
CA THR A 119 33.00 3.23 -0.87
C THR A 119 33.17 4.72 -1.21
N ALA A 120 34.05 5.42 -0.51
CA ALA A 120 34.23 6.86 -0.64
C ALA A 120 34.61 7.33 -2.06
N ASN A 121 35.23 6.44 -2.86
CA ASN A 121 35.64 6.73 -4.23
C ASN A 121 34.55 6.47 -5.29
N ARG A 122 33.34 6.12 -4.88
CA ARG A 122 32.20 5.78 -5.78
C ARG A 122 31.05 6.78 -5.64
N GLY A 123 31.38 8.08 -5.64
CA GLY A 123 30.40 9.16 -5.61
C GLY A 123 29.42 9.14 -6.79
N ASP A 124 29.82 8.59 -7.93
CA ASP A 124 28.99 8.35 -9.11
C ASP A 124 27.76 7.47 -8.80
N CYS A 125 27.84 6.58 -7.82
CA CYS A 125 26.77 5.69 -7.39
C CYS A 125 25.81 6.28 -6.36
N LEU A 126 26.02 7.53 -5.91
CA LEU A 126 25.13 8.23 -4.97
C LEU A 126 23.81 8.69 -5.63
N SER A 127 23.56 8.34 -6.86
CA SER A 127 22.31 8.62 -7.58
C SER A 127 21.66 7.32 -8.06
N HIS A 128 20.33 7.32 -8.21
CA HIS A 128 19.59 6.19 -8.78
C HIS A 128 20.13 5.79 -10.17
N ARG A 129 20.50 6.77 -11.00
CA ARG A 129 21.05 6.51 -12.35
C ARG A 129 22.46 5.92 -12.29
N GLY A 130 23.31 6.43 -11.42
CA GLY A 130 24.67 5.90 -11.23
C GLY A 130 24.64 4.47 -10.74
N LEU A 131 23.82 4.21 -9.73
CA LEU A 131 23.61 2.86 -9.20
C LEU A 131 23.02 1.92 -10.25
N ALA A 132 22.03 2.37 -11.01
CA ALA A 132 21.42 1.56 -12.08
C ALA A 132 22.44 1.16 -13.16
N ARG A 133 23.43 2.04 -13.50
CA ARG A 133 24.53 1.71 -14.41
C ARG A 133 25.41 0.58 -13.86
N GLU A 134 25.77 0.66 -12.57
CA GLU A 134 26.58 -0.38 -11.93
C GLU A 134 25.85 -1.72 -11.88
N VAL A 135 24.58 -1.70 -11.48
CA VAL A 135 23.76 -2.93 -11.48
C VAL A 135 23.66 -3.49 -12.89
N ALA A 136 23.35 -2.66 -13.91
CA ALA A 136 23.27 -3.09 -15.29
C ALA A 136 24.58 -3.71 -15.79
N ALA A 137 25.73 -3.13 -15.45
CA ALA A 137 27.04 -3.66 -15.77
C ALA A 137 27.29 -5.01 -15.08
N ALA A 138 27.00 -5.09 -13.75
CA ALA A 138 27.19 -6.30 -12.98
C ALA A 138 26.38 -7.50 -13.48
N ILE A 139 25.11 -7.27 -13.85
CA ILE A 139 24.23 -8.32 -14.40
C ILE A 139 24.29 -8.45 -15.93
N ARG A 140 25.18 -7.68 -16.59
CA ARG A 140 25.36 -7.66 -18.05
C ARG A 140 24.07 -7.43 -18.84
N LYS A 141 23.24 -6.52 -18.37
CA LYS A 141 21.99 -6.11 -19.04
C LYS A 141 22.05 -4.65 -19.46
N PRO A 142 21.34 -4.27 -20.54
CA PRO A 142 21.28 -2.86 -20.95
C PRO A 142 20.56 -2.02 -19.89
N LEU A 143 21.07 -0.79 -19.67
CA LEU A 143 20.43 0.18 -18.81
C LEU A 143 19.08 0.62 -19.41
N LYS A 144 18.01 0.46 -18.64
CA LYS A 144 16.70 1.00 -19.01
C LYS A 144 16.61 2.45 -18.53
N THR A 145 16.45 3.38 -19.44
CA THR A 145 16.20 4.78 -19.10
C THR A 145 14.68 4.97 -18.95
N PRO A 146 14.20 5.47 -17.80
CA PRO A 146 12.77 5.77 -17.65
C PRO A 146 12.36 6.81 -18.69
N LYS A 147 11.17 6.62 -19.27
CA LYS A 147 10.57 7.65 -20.13
C LYS A 147 10.15 8.81 -19.24
N VAL A 148 10.80 9.93 -19.38
CA VAL A 148 10.35 11.19 -18.76
C VAL A 148 9.18 11.70 -19.61
N SER A 149 8.00 11.82 -19.02
CA SER A 149 6.88 12.50 -19.67
C SER A 149 7.24 13.97 -19.88
N ASN A 150 6.93 14.51 -21.07
CA ASN A 150 7.08 15.93 -21.33
C ASN A 150 6.25 16.71 -20.32
N LEU A 151 6.92 17.42 -19.42
CA LEU A 151 6.24 18.32 -18.51
C LEU A 151 5.75 19.52 -19.33
N THR A 152 4.44 19.74 -19.34
CA THR A 152 3.87 20.98 -19.84
C THR A 152 4.18 22.07 -18.80
N ILE A 153 5.14 22.92 -19.10
CA ILE A 153 5.47 24.06 -18.24
C ILE A 153 4.39 25.11 -18.46
N SER A 154 3.61 25.43 -17.43
CA SER A 154 2.71 26.57 -17.45
C SER A 154 3.55 27.85 -17.36
N ASN A 155 3.44 28.73 -18.34
CA ASN A 155 4.15 30.02 -18.36
C ASN A 155 3.49 31.08 -17.47
N GLU A 156 2.41 30.77 -16.78
CA GLU A 156 1.62 31.75 -15.99
C GLU A 156 2.36 32.30 -14.76
N HIS A 157 3.43 31.64 -14.30
CA HIS A 157 4.20 32.04 -13.11
C HIS A 157 5.72 31.99 -13.30
N THR A 158 6.22 32.03 -14.53
CA THR A 158 7.65 32.12 -14.79
C THR A 158 8.15 33.53 -14.48
N GLN A 159 8.57 33.80 -13.24
CA GLN A 159 9.62 34.78 -13.05
C GLN A 159 10.87 34.21 -13.72
N ALA A 160 11.32 34.90 -14.77
CA ALA A 160 12.57 34.55 -15.43
C ALA A 160 13.73 34.82 -14.43
N TYR A 161 14.24 33.76 -13.83
CA TYR A 161 15.49 33.82 -13.11
C TYR A 161 16.61 33.85 -14.14
N GLN A 162 17.38 34.94 -14.19
CA GLN A 162 18.60 35.01 -14.97
C GLN A 162 19.72 34.34 -14.15
N ILE A 163 20.29 33.27 -14.71
CA ILE A 163 21.47 32.60 -14.14
C ILE A 163 22.65 33.10 -14.95
N GLU A 164 23.57 33.86 -14.32
CA GLU A 164 24.80 34.30 -14.90
C GLU A 164 25.97 33.44 -14.42
N LEU A 165 26.67 32.80 -15.34
CA LEU A 165 27.82 31.96 -15.04
C LEU A 165 29.08 32.80 -15.23
N ASN A 166 29.61 33.42 -14.13
CA ASN A 166 30.75 34.33 -14.19
C ASN A 166 32.12 33.65 -14.05
N ALA A 167 32.15 32.33 -13.86
CA ALA A 167 33.35 31.53 -13.64
C ALA A 167 33.36 30.26 -14.51
N GLN A 168 33.15 30.41 -15.80
CA GLN A 168 33.01 29.30 -16.75
C GLN A 168 34.29 28.46 -16.87
N ASP A 169 35.46 29.10 -16.70
CA ASP A 169 36.75 28.41 -16.76
C ASP A 169 37.10 27.67 -15.44
N ASP A 170 36.56 28.15 -14.31
CA ASP A 170 36.82 27.56 -12.98
C ASP A 170 35.81 26.49 -12.59
N ALA A 171 34.68 26.40 -13.27
CA ALA A 171 33.61 25.40 -13.05
C ALA A 171 33.18 24.76 -14.38
N PRO A 172 34.06 24.02 -15.05
CA PRO A 172 33.70 23.24 -16.23
C PRO A 172 32.72 22.12 -15.79
N GLN A 173 31.68 21.88 -16.57
CA GLN A 173 30.67 20.85 -16.31
C GLN A 173 31.26 19.46 -16.21
#